data_84afaf827d77dfc1b3f514d398e297da
#
_entry.id   84afaf827d77dfc1b3f514d398e297da
#
_cell.length_a   1.000
_cell.length_b   1.000
_cell.length_c   1.000
_cell.angle_alpha   90.00
_cell.angle_beta   90.00
_cell.angle_gamma   90.00
#
_symmetry.space_group_name_H-M   'P 1'
#
loop_
_entity.id
_entity.type
_entity.pdbx_description
1 polymer ?
#
loop_
_entity_poly.entity_id
_entity_poly.type
_entity_poly.pdbx_seq_one_letter_code
_entity_poly.pdbx_strand_id
1 'polypeptide(L)' 'MWKPVIARQMERKWMYLQVLQLIQQYGAISRVEIANKLHMTRASVTLLIHEMMEKGVLEDI' A
#
# COMPACT_ATOMS: atom_id res chain seq x y z
N MET A 1 -8.89 -4.21 6.60
CA MET A 1 -8.08 -3.77 5.45
C MET A 1 -7.36 -2.48 5.77
N TRP A 2 -6.63 -1.93 4.83
CA TRP A 2 -5.84 -0.74 5.10
C TRP A 2 -6.59 0.51 4.71
N LYS A 3 -6.26 1.58 5.40
CA LYS A 3 -6.85 2.88 5.18
C LYS A 3 -5.75 3.84 4.78
N PRO A 4 -5.88 4.53 3.63
CA PRO A 4 -4.89 5.53 3.25
C PRO A 4 -4.89 6.70 4.23
N VAL A 5 -3.71 7.21 4.50
CA VAL A 5 -3.56 8.37 5.37
C VAL A 5 -2.81 9.42 4.58
N ILE A 6 -3.27 10.66 4.61
CA ILE A 6 -2.59 11.74 3.92
C ILE A 6 -1.24 11.96 4.58
N ALA A 7 -0.17 11.78 3.81
CA ALA A 7 1.19 11.96 4.31
C ALA A 7 1.96 12.82 3.33
N ARG A 8 2.48 13.93 3.84
CA ARG A 8 3.21 14.87 3.00
C ARG A 8 4.58 14.38 2.61
N GLN A 9 5.03 13.30 3.25
CA GLN A 9 6.39 12.81 3.11
C GLN A 9 6.55 11.72 2.06
N MET A 10 5.51 11.39 1.32
CA MET A 10 5.61 10.25 0.42
C MET A 10 5.87 10.61 -1.03
N GLU A 11 6.32 11.81 -1.26
CA GLU A 11 6.41 12.40 -2.59
C GLU A 11 7.30 11.63 -3.56
N ARG A 12 8.22 10.84 -3.08
CA ARG A 12 9.13 10.13 -3.95
C ARG A 12 8.94 8.62 -3.95
N LYS A 13 7.88 8.16 -3.33
CA LYS A 13 7.65 6.72 -3.20
C LYS A 13 6.60 6.28 -4.20
N TRP A 14 7.06 6.05 -5.41
CA TRP A 14 6.19 5.65 -6.51
C TRP A 14 5.35 4.41 -6.15
N MET A 15 5.98 3.42 -5.50
CA MET A 15 5.27 2.21 -5.12
C MET A 15 4.17 2.50 -4.10
N TYR A 16 4.40 3.45 -3.21
CA TYR A 16 3.37 3.84 -2.24
C TYR A 16 2.13 4.36 -2.97
N LEU A 17 2.35 5.19 -3.98
CA LEU A 17 1.24 5.75 -4.75
C LEU A 17 0.46 4.67 -5.46
N GLN A 18 1.14 3.67 -6.01
CA GLN A 18 0.47 2.57 -6.69
C GLN A 18 -0.40 1.77 -5.73
N VAL A 19 0.11 1.47 -4.54
CA VAL A 19 -0.66 0.76 -3.53
C VAL A 19 -1.86 1.59 -3.08
N LEU A 20 -1.66 2.88 -2.85
CA LEU A 20 -2.75 3.75 -2.43
C LEU A 20 -3.83 3.85 -3.49
N GLN A 21 -3.45 3.91 -4.76
CA GLN A 21 -4.42 3.92 -5.84
C GLN A 21 -5.27 2.66 -5.86
N LEU A 22 -4.65 1.51 -5.65
CA LEU A 22 -5.37 0.24 -5.61
C LEU A 22 -6.35 0.20 -4.45
N ILE A 23 -5.92 0.65 -3.28
CA ILE A 23 -6.78 0.69 -2.10
C ILE A 23 -7.96 1.63 -2.34
N GLN A 24 -7.70 2.77 -2.95
CA GLN A 24 -8.74 3.74 -3.24
C GLN A 24 -9.74 3.22 -4.25
N GLN A 25 -9.25 2.50 -5.26
CA GLN A 25 -10.07 2.00 -6.34
C GLN A 25 -10.91 0.78 -5.92
N TYR A 26 -10.31 -0.14 -5.18
CA TYR A 26 -10.95 -1.42 -4.86
C TYR A 26 -11.46 -1.50 -3.43
N GLY A 27 -11.03 -0.59 -2.57
CA GLY A 27 -11.44 -0.60 -1.17
C GLY A 27 -10.80 -1.75 -0.41
N ALA A 28 -11.54 -2.84 -0.26
CA ALA A 28 -11.06 -4.01 0.48
C ALA A 28 -10.22 -4.89 -0.43
N ILE A 29 -8.92 -4.62 -0.49
CA ILE A 29 -8.00 -5.39 -1.33
C ILE A 29 -6.98 -6.10 -0.42
N SER A 30 -6.66 -7.36 -0.78
CA SER A 30 -5.73 -8.18 0.01
C SER A 30 -4.29 -8.02 -0.49
N ARG A 31 -3.34 -8.52 0.31
CA ARG A 31 -1.93 -8.52 -0.10
C ARG A 31 -1.73 -9.32 -1.38
N VAL A 32 -2.44 -10.43 -1.51
CA VAL A 32 -2.33 -11.28 -2.71
C VAL A 32 -2.79 -10.50 -3.93
N GLU A 33 -3.88 -9.79 -3.82
CA GLU A 33 -4.40 -9.00 -4.93
C GLU A 33 -3.46 -7.86 -5.31
N ILE A 34 -2.88 -7.19 -4.31
CA ILE A 34 -1.90 -6.14 -4.56
C ILE A 34 -0.69 -6.73 -5.29
N ALA A 35 -0.20 -7.88 -4.82
CA ALA A 35 0.94 -8.53 -5.44
C ALA A 35 0.65 -8.86 -6.89
N ASN A 36 -0.52 -9.40 -7.18
CA ASN A 36 -0.90 -9.75 -8.54
C ASN A 36 -0.98 -8.53 -9.44
N LYS A 37 -1.57 -7.46 -8.96
CA LYS A 37 -1.76 -6.26 -9.78
C LYS A 37 -0.47 -5.49 -10.02
N LEU A 38 0.45 -5.55 -9.08
CA LEU A 38 1.73 -4.85 -9.20
C LEU A 38 2.86 -5.77 -9.65
N HIS A 39 2.56 -7.04 -9.94
CA HIS A 39 3.56 -8.03 -10.37
C HIS A 39 4.69 -8.15 -9.36
N MET A 40 4.33 -8.26 -8.09
CA MET A 40 5.27 -8.40 -6.98
C MET A 40 5.01 -9.70 -6.25
N THR A 41 6.01 -10.14 -5.48
CA THR A 41 5.80 -11.27 -4.59
C THR A 41 5.03 -10.83 -3.36
N ARG A 42 4.38 -11.79 -2.68
CA ARG A 42 3.67 -11.47 -1.44
C ARG A 42 4.62 -10.97 -0.36
N ALA A 43 5.84 -11.54 -0.32
CA ALA A 43 6.84 -11.09 0.65
C ALA A 43 7.18 -9.62 0.44
N SER A 44 7.39 -9.23 -0.81
CA SER A 44 7.70 -7.83 -1.14
C SER A 44 6.55 -6.92 -0.78
N VAL A 45 5.32 -7.34 -1.05
CA VAL A 45 4.15 -6.54 -0.70
C VAL A 45 4.03 -6.38 0.81
N THR A 46 4.29 -7.45 1.57
CA THR A 46 4.23 -7.39 3.03
C THR A 46 5.24 -6.37 3.57
N LEU A 47 6.47 -6.40 3.04
CA LEU A 47 7.48 -5.43 3.46
C LEU A 47 7.06 -4.01 3.09
N LEU A 48 6.53 -3.83 1.90
CA LEU A 48 6.09 -2.51 1.44
C LEU A 48 4.95 -1.97 2.32
N ILE A 49 3.98 -2.80 2.64
CA ILE A 49 2.87 -2.41 3.49
C ILE A 49 3.37 -2.02 4.89
N HIS A 50 4.27 -2.82 5.47
CA HIS A 50 4.85 -2.49 6.78
C HIS A 50 5.57 -1.16 6.75
N GLU A 51 6.34 -0.91 5.70
CA GLU A 51 7.04 0.36 5.56
C GLU A 51 6.06 1.52 5.48
N MET A 52 4.99 1.35 4.71
CA MET A 52 3.97 2.39 4.58
C MET A 52 3.26 2.67 5.90
N MET A 53 3.01 1.61 6.68
CA MET A 53 2.40 1.79 7.99
C MET A 53 3.34 2.50 8.96
N GLU A 54 4.62 2.18 8.92
CA GLU A 54 5.61 2.84 9.77
C GLU A 54 5.74 4.32 9.43
N LYS A 55 5.61 4.66 8.17
CA LYS A 55 5.70 6.04 7.74
C LYS A 55 4.38 6.80 7.88
N GLY A 56 3.35 6.13 8.32
CA GLY A 56 2.06 6.76 8.56
C GLY A 56 1.25 7.03 7.32
N VAL A 57 1.54 6.35 6.20
CA VAL A 57 0.75 6.52 4.98
C VAL A 57 -0.36 5.49 4.86
N LEU A 58 -0.35 4.47 5.70
CA LEU A 58 -1.41 3.48 5.79
C LEU A 58 -1.71 3.19 7.24
N GLU A 59 -2.96 2.86 7.52
CA GLU A 59 -3.39 2.37 8.82
C GLU A 59 -4.11 1.05 8.63
N ASP A 60 -3.90 0.14 9.57
CA ASP A 60 -4.64 -1.11 9.60
C ASP A 60 -5.97 -0.85 10.30
N ILE A 61 -7.04 -1.20 9.63
CA ILE A 61 -8.39 -0.95 10.15
C ILE A 61 -8.83 -2.08 11.06
#